data_af4268cd7a4a3b3593b5e136e5455976
#
_entry.id   af4268cd7a4a3b3593b5e136e5455976
#
_cell.length_a   1.000
_cell.length_b   1.000
_cell.length_c   1.000
_cell.angle_alpha   90.00
_cell.angle_beta   90.00
_cell.angle_gamma   90.00
#
_symmetry.space_group_name_H-M   'P 1'
#
loop_
_entity.id
_entity.type
_entity.pdbx_description
1 polymer ?
#
loop_
_entity_poly.entity_id
_entity_poly.type
_entity_poly.pdbx_seq_one_letter_code
_entity_poly.pdbx_strand_id
1 'polypeptide(L)'
;MKYSVGNYFADTKEFGKFRYFTDLYEDYVKYCNKKSYPVVASDEFIDDIKEYGIIVKIIGGLLVMVYLPDYEKIRPDNVNQPNHYQIGNTGLECKDFISAWVGKGNYGVFCFCNIMKYLVRAEKKNKLEDYKKALKYLDMIIEAGADAIVLDIADLGIEDGTKEYTGVYWNAIIAEITKGLSARQALLLDSVFRSLADEDYVNCKDKLVKFIRDYEVE
;
A
#
# COMPACT_ATOMS: atom_id res chain seq x y z
N MET A 1 -7.52 -15.43 1.14
CA MET A 1 -8.59 -14.47 0.84
C MET A 1 -8.74 -14.30 -0.66
N LYS A 2 -9.93 -14.41 -1.20
CA LYS A 2 -10.13 -14.24 -2.63
C LYS A 2 -10.31 -12.76 -2.96
N TYR A 3 -9.54 -12.30 -3.92
CA TYR A 3 -9.47 -10.89 -4.36
C TYR A 3 -10.84 -10.23 -4.62
N SER A 4 -11.83 -11.01 -5.09
CA SER A 4 -13.18 -10.54 -5.39
C SER A 4 -13.98 -10.11 -4.15
N VAL A 5 -13.83 -10.79 -3.02
CA VAL A 5 -14.55 -10.46 -1.77
C VAL A 5 -14.04 -9.15 -1.19
N GLY A 6 -12.71 -8.97 -1.15
CA GLY A 6 -12.09 -7.72 -0.69
C GLY A 6 -12.51 -6.51 -1.52
N ASN A 7 -12.50 -6.65 -2.84
CA ASN A 7 -12.90 -5.56 -3.73
C ASN A 7 -14.40 -5.23 -3.62
N TYR A 8 -15.26 -6.23 -3.41
CA TYR A 8 -16.67 -6.00 -3.19
C TYR A 8 -16.92 -5.09 -1.98
N PHE A 9 -16.27 -5.39 -0.84
CA PHE A 9 -16.43 -4.55 0.35
C PHE A 9 -15.75 -3.19 0.23
N ALA A 10 -14.65 -3.07 -0.52
CA ALA A 10 -14.02 -1.79 -0.80
C ALA A 10 -14.91 -0.85 -1.64
N ASP A 11 -15.68 -1.42 -2.57
CA ASP A 11 -16.58 -0.66 -3.46
C ASP A 11 -17.98 -0.44 -2.86
N THR A 12 -18.37 -1.22 -1.83
CA THR A 12 -19.69 -1.11 -1.17
C THR A 12 -19.65 -0.02 -0.09
N LYS A 13 -20.59 0.92 -0.16
CA LYS A 13 -20.70 2.03 0.82
C LYS A 13 -21.77 1.79 1.90
N GLU A 14 -22.26 0.57 2.03
CA GLU A 14 -23.38 0.24 2.92
C GLU A 14 -22.91 -0.46 4.21
N PHE A 15 -22.43 0.33 5.17
CA PHE A 15 -21.89 -0.15 6.44
C PHE A 15 -22.78 0.26 7.64
N GLY A 16 -22.50 -0.31 8.80
CA GLY A 16 -23.18 0.02 10.05
C GLY A 16 -24.59 -0.58 10.19
N LYS A 17 -24.96 -1.56 9.38
CA LYS A 17 -26.28 -2.18 9.40
C LYS A 17 -26.26 -3.69 9.34
N PHE A 18 -27.37 -4.30 9.78
CA PHE A 18 -27.62 -5.73 9.57
C PHE A 18 -28.21 -5.96 8.18
N ARG A 19 -27.77 -7.05 7.54
CA ARG A 19 -28.37 -7.56 6.29
C ARG A 19 -28.64 -9.06 6.40
N TYR A 20 -29.58 -9.55 5.60
CA TYR A 20 -29.68 -10.99 5.37
C TYR A 20 -28.46 -11.46 4.57
N PHE A 21 -27.93 -12.61 4.92
CA PHE A 21 -26.79 -13.18 4.20
C PHE A 21 -27.10 -13.43 2.72
N THR A 22 -28.31 -13.93 2.43
CA THR A 22 -28.78 -14.15 1.06
C THR A 22 -28.70 -12.89 0.19
N ASP A 23 -29.19 -11.77 0.72
CA ASP A 23 -29.18 -10.49 0.01
C ASP A 23 -27.75 -9.98 -0.20
N LEU A 24 -26.90 -10.13 0.81
CA LEU A 24 -25.50 -9.74 0.72
C LEU A 24 -24.76 -10.57 -0.33
N TYR A 25 -24.98 -11.90 -0.31
CA TYR A 25 -24.32 -12.80 -1.26
C TYR A 25 -24.82 -12.59 -2.71
N GLU A 26 -26.12 -12.36 -2.90
CA GLU A 26 -26.68 -12.02 -4.22
C GLU A 26 -26.04 -10.73 -4.79
N ASP A 27 -25.89 -9.70 -3.96
CA ASP A 27 -25.27 -8.45 -4.38
C ASP A 27 -23.80 -8.64 -4.71
N TYR A 28 -23.08 -9.47 -3.94
CA TYR A 28 -21.71 -9.86 -4.26
C TYR A 28 -21.60 -10.60 -5.60
N VAL A 29 -22.51 -11.54 -5.88
CA VAL A 29 -22.54 -12.26 -7.16
C VAL A 29 -22.80 -11.29 -8.32
N LYS A 30 -23.75 -10.37 -8.18
CA LYS A 30 -24.00 -9.31 -9.19
C LYS A 30 -22.78 -8.44 -9.42
N TYR A 31 -22.10 -8.05 -8.35
CA TYR A 31 -20.86 -7.29 -8.44
C TYR A 31 -19.76 -8.03 -9.19
N CYS A 32 -19.51 -9.31 -8.84
CA CYS A 32 -18.53 -10.14 -9.53
C CYS A 32 -18.82 -10.28 -11.01
N ASN A 33 -20.07 -10.55 -11.36
CA ASN A 33 -20.50 -10.65 -12.77
C ASN A 33 -20.26 -9.35 -13.53
N LYS A 34 -20.57 -8.20 -12.93
CA LYS A 34 -20.32 -6.87 -13.55
C LYS A 34 -18.85 -6.58 -13.76
N LYS A 35 -17.99 -7.06 -12.87
CA LYS A 35 -16.54 -6.83 -12.92
C LYS A 35 -15.75 -7.95 -13.59
N SER A 36 -16.42 -9.01 -14.04
CA SER A 36 -15.79 -10.23 -14.57
C SER A 36 -14.84 -10.90 -13.57
N TYR A 37 -15.18 -10.84 -12.29
CA TYR A 37 -14.44 -11.53 -11.24
C TYR A 37 -14.99 -12.96 -11.01
N PRO A 38 -14.17 -13.91 -10.58
CA PRO A 38 -14.66 -15.22 -10.18
C PRO A 38 -15.54 -15.10 -8.93
N VAL A 39 -16.70 -15.73 -8.95
CA VAL A 39 -17.60 -15.82 -7.79
C VAL A 39 -17.09 -16.88 -6.84
N VAL A 40 -17.00 -16.55 -5.55
CA VAL A 40 -16.68 -17.49 -4.47
C VAL A 40 -17.96 -18.19 -4.05
N ALA A 41 -17.89 -19.48 -3.74
CA ALA A 41 -19.04 -20.24 -3.24
C ALA A 41 -19.56 -19.67 -1.89
N SER A 42 -20.84 -19.85 -1.59
CA SER A 42 -21.48 -19.18 -0.46
C SER A 42 -20.89 -19.55 0.91
N ASP A 43 -20.43 -20.79 1.08
CA ASP A 43 -19.75 -21.26 2.29
C ASP A 43 -18.36 -20.63 2.45
N GLU A 44 -17.57 -20.61 1.39
CA GLU A 44 -16.29 -19.90 1.37
C GLU A 44 -16.47 -18.38 1.56
N PHE A 45 -17.53 -17.79 1.00
CA PHE A 45 -17.84 -16.37 1.18
C PHE A 45 -18.13 -16.04 2.66
N ILE A 46 -18.83 -16.93 3.40
CA ILE A 46 -19.05 -16.77 4.84
C ILE A 46 -17.72 -16.73 5.59
N ASP A 47 -16.80 -17.61 5.27
CA ASP A 47 -15.51 -17.67 5.96
C ASP A 47 -14.63 -16.45 5.57
N ASP A 48 -14.62 -16.09 4.31
CA ASP A 48 -13.92 -14.88 3.86
C ASP A 48 -14.44 -13.62 4.56
N ILE A 49 -15.77 -13.41 4.68
CA ILE A 49 -16.33 -12.21 5.32
C ILE A 49 -16.04 -12.14 6.82
N LYS A 50 -15.93 -13.27 7.52
CA LYS A 50 -15.52 -13.30 8.93
C LYS A 50 -14.11 -12.76 9.13
N GLU A 51 -13.19 -12.99 8.19
CA GLU A 51 -11.84 -12.44 8.23
C GLU A 51 -11.82 -10.90 8.17
N TYR A 52 -12.87 -10.28 7.63
CA TYR A 52 -13.07 -8.82 7.65
C TYR A 52 -13.72 -8.28 8.92
N GLY A 53 -13.87 -9.11 9.95
CA GLY A 53 -14.54 -8.71 11.19
C GLY A 53 -16.05 -8.56 11.04
N ILE A 54 -16.63 -9.09 9.97
CA ILE A 54 -18.09 -9.12 9.77
C ILE A 54 -18.68 -10.17 10.69
N ILE A 55 -19.62 -9.75 11.52
CA ILE A 55 -20.27 -10.63 12.50
C ILE A 55 -21.41 -11.37 11.81
N VAL A 56 -21.29 -12.70 11.74
CA VAL A 56 -22.33 -13.59 11.24
C VAL A 56 -23.11 -14.15 12.42
N LYS A 57 -24.44 -13.94 12.48
CA LYS A 57 -25.32 -14.50 13.51
C LYS A 57 -26.38 -15.39 12.86
N ILE A 58 -26.52 -16.60 13.40
CA ILE A 58 -27.59 -17.52 13.06
C ILE A 58 -28.73 -17.29 14.04
N ILE A 59 -29.90 -16.92 13.54
CA ILE A 59 -31.11 -16.66 14.35
C ILE A 59 -32.14 -17.73 13.99
N GLY A 60 -32.57 -18.51 14.98
CA GLY A 60 -33.62 -19.55 14.81
C GLY A 60 -33.23 -20.73 13.89
N GLY A 61 -31.95 -20.95 13.64
CA GLY A 61 -31.44 -22.07 12.84
C GLY A 61 -31.59 -21.95 11.32
N LEU A 62 -32.31 -20.94 10.86
CA LEU A 62 -32.63 -20.74 9.43
C LEU A 62 -32.25 -19.38 8.88
N LEU A 63 -32.01 -18.39 9.73
CA LEU A 63 -31.74 -17.00 9.33
C LEU A 63 -30.31 -16.62 9.66
N VAL A 64 -29.52 -16.38 8.63
CA VAL A 64 -28.17 -15.85 8.79
C VAL A 64 -28.23 -14.34 8.64
N MET A 65 -27.96 -13.60 9.72
CA MET A 65 -27.81 -12.16 9.72
C MET A 65 -26.35 -11.79 9.74
N VAL A 66 -25.98 -10.82 8.92
CA VAL A 66 -24.63 -10.30 8.81
C VAL A 66 -24.63 -8.86 9.29
N TYR A 67 -23.78 -8.54 10.23
CA TYR A 67 -23.52 -7.17 10.63
C TYR A 67 -22.27 -6.68 9.92
N LEU A 68 -22.44 -5.65 9.12
CA LEU A 68 -21.36 -4.96 8.42
C LEU A 68 -20.85 -3.83 9.33
N PRO A 69 -19.71 -3.99 10.01
CA PRO A 69 -19.12 -2.92 10.80
C PRO A 69 -18.72 -1.73 9.91
N ASP A 70 -18.28 -0.65 10.52
CA ASP A 70 -17.81 0.53 9.80
C ASP A 70 -16.69 0.15 8.84
N TYR A 71 -16.73 0.69 7.62
CA TYR A 71 -15.78 0.36 6.53
C TYR A 71 -14.31 0.48 6.96
N GLU A 72 -13.98 1.52 7.72
CA GLU A 72 -12.60 1.73 8.21
C GLU A 72 -12.12 0.60 9.15
N LYS A 73 -13.05 -0.15 9.76
CA LYS A 73 -12.73 -1.30 10.64
C LYS A 73 -12.57 -2.63 9.88
N ILE A 74 -13.12 -2.71 8.66
CA ILE A 74 -13.05 -3.92 7.83
C ILE A 74 -12.09 -3.79 6.65
N ARG A 75 -11.58 -2.59 6.41
CA ARG A 75 -10.59 -2.37 5.35
C ARG A 75 -9.35 -3.21 5.64
N PRO A 76 -8.96 -4.13 4.73
CA PRO A 76 -7.73 -4.87 4.92
C PRO A 76 -6.56 -3.89 5.02
N ASP A 77 -5.72 -4.07 6.02
CA ASP A 77 -4.51 -3.26 6.14
C ASP A 77 -3.50 -3.67 5.06
N ASN A 78 -3.71 -3.14 3.87
CA ASN A 78 -2.85 -3.39 2.71
C ASN A 78 -1.46 -2.72 2.83
N VAL A 79 -1.22 -2.00 3.93
CA VAL A 79 0.04 -1.31 4.17
C VAL A 79 0.88 -2.08 5.19
N ASN A 80 0.32 -2.40 6.36
CA ASN A 80 1.10 -2.98 7.46
C ASN A 80 1.07 -4.50 7.50
N GLN A 81 -0.08 -5.12 7.20
CA GLN A 81 -0.24 -6.59 7.24
C GLN A 81 -1.11 -7.09 6.07
N PRO A 82 -0.66 -6.94 4.83
CA PRO A 82 -1.43 -7.45 3.71
C PRO A 82 -1.40 -8.98 3.71
N ASN A 83 -2.59 -9.59 3.80
CA ASN A 83 -2.74 -11.05 3.90
C ASN A 83 -2.03 -11.83 2.76
N HIS A 84 -1.96 -11.22 1.57
CA HIS A 84 -1.29 -11.84 0.43
C HIS A 84 0.25 -11.91 0.55
N TYR A 85 0.83 -11.30 1.57
CA TYR A 85 2.27 -11.41 1.87
C TYR A 85 2.56 -12.48 2.94
N GLN A 86 1.54 -13.03 3.61
CA GLN A 86 1.73 -14.12 4.55
C GLN A 86 2.13 -15.40 3.84
N ILE A 87 3.13 -16.10 4.36
CA ILE A 87 3.60 -17.39 3.82
C ILE A 87 2.85 -18.51 4.54
N GLY A 88 1.65 -18.84 4.05
CA GLY A 88 0.80 -19.86 4.67
C GLY A 88 0.57 -19.57 6.16
N ASN A 89 0.65 -20.61 6.98
CA ASN A 89 0.49 -20.52 8.45
C ASN A 89 1.83 -20.47 9.20
N THR A 90 2.91 -20.02 8.55
CA THR A 90 4.26 -20.02 9.13
C THR A 90 4.52 -18.88 10.09
N GLY A 91 3.67 -17.85 10.09
CA GLY A 91 3.93 -16.59 10.79
C GLY A 91 4.99 -15.71 10.11
N LEU A 92 5.52 -16.12 8.96
CA LEU A 92 6.49 -15.37 8.16
C LEU A 92 5.79 -14.62 7.03
N GLU A 93 6.32 -13.46 6.71
CA GLU A 93 5.90 -12.67 5.55
C GLU A 93 6.92 -12.80 4.39
N CYS A 94 6.47 -12.47 3.20
CA CYS A 94 7.32 -12.46 1.99
C CYS A 94 8.60 -11.63 2.18
N LYS A 95 8.54 -10.53 2.94
CA LYS A 95 9.69 -9.68 3.27
C LYS A 95 10.77 -10.43 4.07
N ASP A 96 10.35 -11.30 5.01
CA ASP A 96 11.26 -12.08 5.86
C ASP A 96 12.04 -13.09 5.02
N PHE A 97 11.33 -13.75 4.11
CA PHE A 97 11.93 -14.66 3.14
C PHE A 97 12.90 -13.95 2.20
N ILE A 98 12.51 -12.79 1.65
CA ILE A 98 13.38 -11.98 0.77
C ILE A 98 14.64 -11.56 1.54
N SER A 99 14.48 -11.02 2.76
CA SER A 99 15.62 -10.59 3.60
C SER A 99 16.61 -11.73 3.86
N ALA A 100 16.09 -12.92 4.20
CA ALA A 100 16.92 -14.10 4.43
C ALA A 100 17.65 -14.56 3.15
N TRP A 101 16.98 -14.48 2.00
CA TRP A 101 17.55 -14.95 0.74
C TRP A 101 18.62 -14.03 0.15
N VAL A 102 18.38 -12.71 0.17
CA VAL A 102 19.27 -11.73 -0.48
C VAL A 102 20.37 -11.19 0.45
N GLY A 103 20.21 -11.38 1.75
CA GLY A 103 21.09 -10.80 2.77
C GLY A 103 20.80 -9.32 3.05
N LYS A 104 21.34 -8.83 4.16
CA LYS A 104 21.00 -7.52 4.75
C LYS A 104 21.25 -6.34 3.80
N GLY A 105 22.40 -6.26 3.15
CA GLY A 105 22.73 -5.15 2.24
C GLY A 105 21.81 -5.10 1.02
N ASN A 106 21.61 -6.24 0.35
CA ASN A 106 20.71 -6.30 -0.80
C ASN A 106 19.25 -6.11 -0.41
N TYR A 107 18.86 -6.42 0.84
CA TYR A 107 17.55 -6.10 1.36
C TYR A 107 17.31 -4.60 1.47
N GLY A 108 18.34 -3.82 1.83
CA GLY A 108 18.30 -2.36 1.78
C GLY A 108 17.98 -1.84 0.36
N VAL A 109 18.67 -2.37 -0.65
CA VAL A 109 18.40 -2.04 -2.06
C VAL A 109 16.97 -2.38 -2.45
N PHE A 110 16.47 -3.56 -2.06
CA PHE A 110 15.07 -3.95 -2.29
C PHE A 110 14.08 -2.97 -1.67
N CYS A 111 14.30 -2.54 -0.41
CA CYS A 111 13.46 -1.56 0.25
C CYS A 111 13.50 -0.21 -0.47
N PHE A 112 14.70 0.28 -0.81
CA PHE A 112 14.90 1.52 -1.53
C PHE A 112 14.14 1.56 -2.88
N CYS A 113 14.28 0.51 -3.69
CA CYS A 113 13.56 0.40 -4.96
C CYS A 113 12.04 0.44 -4.78
N ASN A 114 11.52 -0.16 -3.69
CA ASN A 114 10.10 -0.10 -3.37
C ASN A 114 9.66 1.30 -2.92
N ILE A 115 10.47 2.00 -2.10
CA ILE A 115 10.21 3.40 -1.73
C ILE A 115 10.07 4.24 -2.99
N MET A 116 11.06 4.23 -3.87
CA MET A 116 11.07 4.97 -5.13
C MET A 116 9.84 4.65 -5.99
N LYS A 117 9.55 3.37 -6.19
CA LYS A 117 8.39 2.92 -6.95
C LYS A 117 7.09 3.48 -6.42
N TYR A 118 6.90 3.47 -5.10
CA TYR A 118 5.65 3.95 -4.49
C TYR A 118 5.53 5.47 -4.54
N LEU A 119 6.59 6.21 -4.25
CA LEU A 119 6.59 7.67 -4.32
C LEU A 119 6.30 8.18 -5.75
N VAL A 120 6.96 7.60 -6.76
CA VAL A 120 6.84 8.05 -8.16
C VAL A 120 5.45 7.79 -8.73
N ARG A 121 4.79 6.69 -8.36
CA ARG A 121 3.50 6.31 -8.96
C ARG A 121 2.28 6.75 -8.17
N ALA A 122 2.47 7.29 -6.96
CA ALA A 122 1.38 7.52 -6.01
C ALA A 122 0.21 8.29 -6.62
N GLU A 123 0.45 9.46 -7.20
CA GLU A 123 -0.60 10.30 -7.79
C GLU A 123 -1.34 9.65 -8.97
N LYS A 124 -0.68 8.75 -9.68
CA LYS A 124 -1.25 8.04 -10.84
C LYS A 124 -1.95 6.73 -10.46
N LYS A 125 -1.86 6.28 -9.20
CA LYS A 125 -2.37 4.95 -8.82
C LYS A 125 -3.18 4.98 -7.52
N ASN A 126 -2.55 4.76 -6.37
CA ASN A 126 -3.24 4.54 -5.10
C ASN A 126 -3.11 5.73 -4.13
N LYS A 127 -2.54 6.83 -4.58
CA LYS A 127 -2.42 8.09 -3.81
C LYS A 127 -1.89 7.84 -2.39
N LEU A 128 -2.65 8.23 -1.38
CA LEU A 128 -2.29 8.11 0.03
C LEU A 128 -1.80 6.70 0.42
N GLU A 129 -2.41 5.64 -0.12
CA GLU A 129 -2.00 4.26 0.18
C GLU A 129 -0.57 3.98 -0.31
N ASP A 130 -0.20 4.47 -1.50
CA ASP A 130 1.16 4.30 -2.02
C ASP A 130 2.18 5.13 -1.19
N TYR A 131 1.84 6.33 -0.73
CA TYR A 131 2.69 7.08 0.21
C TYR A 131 2.88 6.34 1.55
N LYS A 132 1.83 5.74 2.09
CA LYS A 132 1.92 4.91 3.31
C LYS A 132 2.77 3.65 3.07
N LYS A 133 2.71 3.04 1.89
CA LYS A 133 3.59 1.92 1.51
C LYS A 133 5.06 2.35 1.42
N ALA A 134 5.34 3.52 0.85
CA ALA A 134 6.70 4.07 0.84
C ALA A 134 7.22 4.25 2.25
N LEU A 135 6.41 4.80 3.16
CA LEU A 135 6.76 4.97 4.57
C LEU A 135 7.07 3.62 5.24
N LYS A 136 6.28 2.57 4.97
CA LYS A 136 6.53 1.23 5.50
C LYS A 136 7.87 0.66 5.06
N TYR A 137 8.24 0.80 3.79
CA TYR A 137 9.55 0.35 3.30
C TYR A 137 10.70 1.20 3.85
N LEU A 138 10.43 2.46 4.17
CA LEU A 138 11.39 3.34 4.83
C LEU A 138 11.64 2.89 6.28
N ASP A 139 10.60 2.47 7.02
CA ASP A 139 10.75 1.84 8.33
C ASP A 139 11.59 0.57 8.22
N MET A 140 11.33 -0.28 7.23
CA MET A 140 12.04 -1.54 7.03
C MET A 140 13.54 -1.33 6.74
N ILE A 141 13.93 -0.32 5.95
CA ILE A 141 15.35 -0.04 5.67
C ILE A 141 16.06 0.50 6.92
N ILE A 142 15.38 1.34 7.71
CA ILE A 142 15.91 1.87 8.98
C ILE A 142 16.09 0.74 10.01
N GLU A 143 15.07 -0.11 10.19
CA GLU A 143 15.12 -1.26 11.11
C GLU A 143 16.18 -2.28 10.74
N ALA A 144 16.38 -2.52 9.45
CA ALA A 144 17.44 -3.40 8.96
C ALA A 144 18.84 -2.83 9.25
N GLY A 145 18.95 -1.52 9.52
CA GLY A 145 20.24 -0.83 9.63
C GLY A 145 21.06 -1.11 8.37
N ALA A 146 20.44 -1.00 7.21
CA ALA A 146 21.12 -1.18 5.94
C ALA A 146 22.20 -0.10 5.82
N ASP A 147 23.42 -0.51 5.54
CA ASP A 147 24.48 0.40 5.18
C ASP A 147 24.08 1.18 3.92
N ALA A 148 24.64 2.37 3.77
CA ALA A 148 24.38 3.25 2.66
C ALA A 148 24.33 2.49 1.32
N ILE A 149 23.27 2.71 0.57
CA ILE A 149 23.18 2.24 -0.80
C ILE A 149 23.94 3.27 -1.61
N VAL A 150 25.19 2.97 -1.94
CA VAL A 150 25.95 3.83 -2.85
C VAL A 150 25.25 3.79 -4.20
N LEU A 151 24.45 4.83 -4.45
CA LEU A 151 23.87 5.08 -5.77
C LEU A 151 25.01 5.63 -6.64
N ASP A 152 25.69 4.75 -7.34
CA ASP A 152 26.60 5.18 -8.38
C ASP A 152 25.79 5.66 -9.58
N ILE A 153 25.43 6.95 -9.54
CA ILE A 153 24.69 7.61 -10.62
C ILE A 153 25.50 7.62 -11.92
N ALA A 154 26.82 7.41 -11.85
CA ALA A 154 27.67 7.30 -13.02
C ALA A 154 27.33 6.07 -13.90
N ASP A 155 26.85 4.97 -13.29
CA ASP A 155 26.43 3.77 -14.04
C ASP A 155 25.12 3.93 -14.82
N LEU A 156 24.39 5.03 -14.66
CA LEU A 156 23.19 5.32 -15.46
C LEU A 156 23.54 5.87 -16.86
N GLY A 157 24.82 5.83 -17.27
CA GLY A 157 25.25 6.31 -18.59
C GLY A 157 25.17 7.85 -18.73
N ILE A 158 25.08 8.57 -17.64
CA ILE A 158 25.20 10.02 -17.57
C ILE A 158 26.69 10.30 -17.45
N GLU A 159 27.37 10.27 -18.60
CA GLU A 159 28.78 10.59 -18.67
C GLU A 159 29.03 11.99 -18.08
N ASP A 160 29.98 11.96 -17.16
CA ASP A 160 30.83 13.01 -16.61
C ASP A 160 30.59 14.45 -17.08
N GLY A 161 30.37 15.30 -16.12
CA GLY A 161 30.58 16.74 -16.25
C GLY A 161 29.35 17.64 -16.11
N THR A 162 28.16 17.10 -15.85
CA THR A 162 26.97 17.93 -15.83
C THR A 162 26.14 17.79 -14.55
N LYS A 163 26.69 18.23 -13.43
CA LYS A 163 25.85 18.58 -12.26
C LYS A 163 24.67 19.51 -12.65
N GLU A 164 24.82 20.34 -13.66
CA GLU A 164 23.75 21.15 -14.24
C GLU A 164 22.69 20.30 -14.97
N TYR A 165 23.09 19.29 -15.72
CA TYR A 165 22.15 18.45 -16.50
C TYR A 165 21.31 17.57 -15.60
N THR A 166 21.90 17.00 -14.55
CA THR A 166 21.15 16.22 -13.52
C THR A 166 20.15 17.12 -12.78
N GLY A 167 20.48 18.38 -12.50
CA GLY A 167 19.57 19.31 -11.83
C GLY A 167 18.35 19.69 -12.68
N VAL A 168 18.53 19.96 -13.97
CA VAL A 168 17.42 20.29 -14.88
C VAL A 168 16.53 19.07 -15.11
N TYR A 169 17.13 17.91 -15.34
CA TYR A 169 16.39 16.67 -15.55
C TYR A 169 15.63 16.25 -14.31
N TRP A 170 16.26 16.33 -13.14
CA TRP A 170 15.63 16.05 -11.84
C TRP A 170 14.44 16.95 -11.59
N ASN A 171 14.58 18.27 -11.78
CA ASN A 171 13.48 19.21 -11.57
C ASN A 171 12.30 18.93 -12.51
N ALA A 172 12.55 18.54 -13.76
CA ALA A 172 11.50 18.15 -14.70
C ALA A 172 10.77 16.86 -14.24
N ILE A 173 11.49 15.87 -13.75
CA ILE A 173 10.90 14.64 -13.21
C ILE A 173 10.07 14.95 -11.97
N ILE A 174 10.58 15.72 -11.02
CA ILE A 174 9.86 16.10 -9.80
C ILE A 174 8.59 16.87 -10.15
N ALA A 175 8.65 17.79 -11.11
CA ALA A 175 7.47 18.53 -11.57
C ALA A 175 6.37 17.59 -12.11
N GLU A 176 6.73 16.53 -12.83
CA GLU A 176 5.76 15.53 -13.31
C GLU A 176 5.24 14.62 -12.20
N ILE A 177 6.07 14.24 -11.23
CA ILE A 177 5.66 13.41 -10.08
C ILE A 177 4.68 14.18 -9.18
N THR A 178 4.91 15.48 -8.99
CA THR A 178 4.14 16.36 -8.10
C THR A 178 2.95 17.03 -8.78
N LYS A 179 2.70 16.71 -10.03
CA LYS A 179 1.58 17.26 -10.81
C LYS A 179 0.24 16.92 -10.16
N GLY A 180 -0.51 17.94 -9.78
CA GLY A 180 -1.80 17.79 -9.10
C GLY A 180 -1.72 17.95 -7.57
N LEU A 181 -0.53 18.05 -7.00
CA LEU A 181 -0.33 18.41 -5.60
C LEU A 181 -0.37 19.94 -5.42
N SER A 182 -0.75 20.39 -4.22
CA SER A 182 -0.58 21.79 -3.84
C SER A 182 0.92 22.17 -3.82
N ALA A 183 1.23 23.47 -3.95
CA ALA A 183 2.61 23.94 -3.93
C ALA A 183 3.36 23.50 -2.64
N ARG A 184 2.65 23.48 -1.51
CA ARG A 184 3.20 23.03 -0.23
C ARG A 184 3.52 21.53 -0.24
N GLN A 185 2.61 20.72 -0.73
CA GLN A 185 2.80 19.27 -0.85
C GLN A 185 3.92 18.93 -1.82
N ALA A 186 4.00 19.62 -2.95
CA ALA A 186 5.08 19.46 -3.92
C ALA A 186 6.46 19.75 -3.31
N LEU A 187 6.60 20.84 -2.53
CA LEU A 187 7.84 21.17 -1.82
C LEU A 187 8.20 20.12 -0.74
N LEU A 188 7.20 19.63 -0.01
CA LEU A 188 7.42 18.58 0.99
C LEU A 188 7.88 17.29 0.32
N LEU A 189 7.25 16.88 -0.77
CA LEU A 189 7.61 15.66 -1.49
C LEU A 189 9.00 15.78 -2.16
N ASP A 190 9.34 16.94 -2.73
CA ASP A 190 10.70 17.20 -3.23
C ASP A 190 11.74 17.05 -2.10
N SER A 191 11.43 17.57 -0.91
CA SER A 191 12.31 17.43 0.26
C SER A 191 12.49 15.97 0.73
N VAL A 192 11.48 15.12 0.54
CA VAL A 192 11.57 13.67 0.79
C VAL A 192 12.57 13.04 -0.18
N PHE A 193 12.45 13.32 -1.48
CA PHE A 193 13.37 12.79 -2.49
C PHE A 193 14.81 13.24 -2.27
N ARG A 194 15.04 14.49 -1.86
CA ARG A 194 16.39 14.97 -1.53
C ARG A 194 17.01 14.22 -0.36
N SER A 195 16.24 14.03 0.73
CA SER A 195 16.74 13.24 1.86
C SER A 195 16.98 11.78 1.50
N LEU A 196 16.19 11.23 0.57
CA LEU A 196 16.40 9.87 0.08
C LEU A 196 17.68 9.77 -0.76
N ALA A 197 17.99 10.78 -1.57
CA ALA A 197 19.22 10.87 -2.34
C ALA A 197 20.47 11.07 -1.45
N ASP A 198 20.31 11.74 -0.32
CA ASP A 198 21.35 11.94 0.68
C ASP A 198 21.51 10.71 1.63
N GLU A 199 20.71 9.65 1.42
CA GLU A 199 20.63 8.45 2.26
C GLU A 199 20.31 8.73 3.74
N ASP A 200 19.75 9.91 4.02
CA ASP A 200 19.28 10.28 5.35
C ASP A 200 17.85 9.76 5.55
N TYR A 201 17.76 8.45 5.75
CA TYR A 201 16.47 7.75 5.86
C TYR A 201 15.62 8.20 7.05
N VAL A 202 16.26 8.63 8.15
CA VAL A 202 15.54 9.12 9.33
C VAL A 202 14.85 10.44 9.01
N ASN A 203 15.58 11.41 8.48
CA ASN A 203 15.02 12.69 8.08
C ASN A 203 14.03 12.54 6.90
N CYS A 204 14.29 11.60 5.98
CA CYS A 204 13.36 11.24 4.91
C CYS A 204 12.02 10.75 5.49
N LYS A 205 12.05 9.89 6.52
CA LYS A 205 10.85 9.41 7.22
C LYS A 205 10.07 10.56 7.84
N ASP A 206 10.73 11.45 8.59
CA ASP A 206 10.07 12.59 9.23
C ASP A 206 9.38 13.51 8.22
N LYS A 207 10.04 13.76 7.08
CA LYS A 207 9.48 14.54 5.98
C LYS A 207 8.28 13.85 5.33
N LEU A 208 8.39 12.55 5.08
CA LEU A 208 7.30 11.78 4.48
C LEU A 208 6.08 11.69 5.40
N VAL A 209 6.28 11.52 6.70
CA VAL A 209 5.19 11.58 7.71
C VAL A 209 4.50 12.95 7.68
N LYS A 210 5.29 14.02 7.61
CA LYS A 210 4.74 15.39 7.53
C LYS A 210 3.96 15.60 6.24
N PHE A 211 4.48 15.11 5.10
CA PHE A 211 3.78 15.15 3.82
C PHE A 211 2.46 14.39 3.87
N ILE A 212 2.46 13.15 4.41
CA ILE A 212 1.25 12.33 4.52
C ILE A 212 0.17 13.03 5.36
N ARG A 213 0.55 13.63 6.49
CA ARG A 213 -0.40 14.40 7.32
C ARG A 213 -1.00 15.59 6.56
N ASP A 214 -0.19 16.31 5.81
CA ASP A 214 -0.64 17.44 5.00
C ASP A 214 -1.58 16.98 3.88
N TYR A 215 -1.30 15.82 3.30
CA TYR A 215 -2.10 15.19 2.24
C TYR A 215 -3.46 14.67 2.74
N GLU A 216 -3.56 14.22 3.99
CA GLU A 216 -4.82 13.73 4.59
C GLU A 216 -5.80 14.85 4.95
N VAL A 217 -5.35 16.09 5.04
CA VAL A 217 -6.17 17.25 5.48
C VAL A 217 -6.81 17.98 4.30
N GLU A 218 -6.26 17.86 3.08
CA GLU A 218 -6.84 18.43 1.85
C GLU A 218 -7.79 17.43 1.17
#